data_1cac816c922d62ae84e19887929de1eb
#
_entry.id   1cac816c922d62ae84e19887929de1eb
#
_cell.length_a   1.000
_cell.length_b   1.000
_cell.length_c   1.000
_cell.angle_alpha   90.00
_cell.angle_beta   90.00
_cell.angle_gamma   90.00
#
_symmetry.space_group_name_H-M   'P 1'
#
loop_
_entity.id
_entity.type
_entity.pdbx_description
1 polymer ?
#
loop_
_entity_poly.entity_id
_entity_poly.type
_entity_poly.pdbx_seq_one_letter_code
_entity_poly.pdbx_strand_id
1 'polypeptide(L)'
;GGTATWHEEVFPTHGTLTTRVRLTRVSQAGGMIIEDFDMEMTCNGRPIYTGVTTFGFFSASALANQIGIRDAKERLHVPDADALARARAWRFALEAPHVPDDPHTTPAPAAALPAQAFLFNDEVEAYVADGGPHGLGFIRGGKTVDADEWFFKAHFYQDPVVPGSIGLEAFIQLLESVALERWPHLAATHRFVPTLLGQPHTWVYRGQVIPTNKRVTVEAVITAVSETPHPTLVGNGFLHVDGLTIYEMRDFGIRMVPR
;
A
#
# COMPACT_ATOMS: atom_id res chain seq x y z
N GLY A 1 4.18 12.67 4.93
CA GLY A 1 2.75 12.37 4.76
C GLY A 1 2.13 13.12 3.61
N GLY A 2 0.90 12.79 3.28
CA GLY A 2 0.22 13.45 2.17
C GLY A 2 -1.21 12.95 1.95
N THR A 3 -1.83 13.53 0.93
CA THR A 3 -3.14 13.09 0.42
C THR A 3 -3.09 13.10 -1.10
N ALA A 4 -3.66 12.09 -1.72
CA ALA A 4 -3.69 12.00 -3.18
C ALA A 4 -5.00 11.42 -3.70
N THR A 5 -5.29 11.74 -4.96
CA THR A 5 -6.44 11.23 -5.69
C THR A 5 -6.00 10.77 -7.08
N TRP A 6 -6.30 9.53 -7.41
CA TRP A 6 -6.23 9.03 -8.78
C TRP A 6 -7.53 9.35 -9.51
N HIS A 7 -7.43 9.86 -10.72
CA HIS A 7 -8.59 10.25 -11.52
C HIS A 7 -8.87 9.27 -12.65
N GLU A 8 -7.84 8.58 -13.14
CA GLU A 8 -7.93 7.67 -14.27
C GLU A 8 -6.87 6.55 -14.14
N GLU A 9 -7.19 5.34 -14.63
CA GLU A 9 -6.19 4.29 -14.78
C GLU A 9 -5.21 4.62 -15.90
N VAL A 10 -3.97 4.20 -15.74
CA VAL A 10 -2.92 4.40 -16.75
C VAL A 10 -2.43 3.06 -17.26
N PHE A 11 -2.40 2.92 -18.56
CA PHE A 11 -1.90 1.75 -19.27
C PHE A 11 -0.73 2.13 -20.19
N PRO A 12 0.17 1.19 -20.52
CA PRO A 12 1.34 1.45 -21.37
C PRO A 12 1.01 2.10 -22.73
N THR A 13 -0.21 1.90 -23.22
CA THR A 13 -0.69 2.43 -24.51
C THR A 13 -1.19 3.87 -24.45
N HIS A 14 -1.30 4.47 -23.26
CA HIS A 14 -1.89 5.81 -23.08
C HIS A 14 -0.97 6.96 -23.54
N GLY A 15 0.32 6.71 -23.72
CA GLY A 15 1.29 7.68 -24.18
C GLY A 15 2.12 8.30 -23.06
N THR A 16 2.46 9.61 -23.20
CA THR A 16 3.38 10.28 -22.30
C THR A 16 2.68 10.81 -21.05
N LEU A 17 3.20 10.44 -19.89
CA LEU A 17 2.83 11.04 -18.61
C LEU A 17 3.68 12.29 -18.37
N THR A 18 3.02 13.40 -18.04
CA THR A 18 3.69 14.62 -17.62
C THR A 18 3.41 14.85 -16.14
N THR A 19 4.47 14.85 -15.33
CA THR A 19 4.37 15.13 -13.89
C THR A 19 4.86 16.54 -13.62
N ARG A 20 4.04 17.34 -12.94
CA ARG A 20 4.40 18.65 -12.40
C ARG A 20 4.48 18.55 -10.89
N VAL A 21 5.63 18.94 -10.35
CA VAL A 21 5.88 19.02 -8.91
C VAL A 21 6.20 20.46 -8.57
N ARG A 22 5.48 21.04 -7.62
CA ARG A 22 5.70 22.41 -7.16
C ARG A 22 6.06 22.39 -5.69
N LEU A 23 7.28 22.85 -5.36
CA LEU A 23 7.68 23.08 -3.98
C LEU A 23 6.90 24.31 -3.46
N THR A 24 6.09 24.10 -2.43
CA THR A 24 5.19 25.11 -1.87
C THR A 24 5.71 25.71 -0.58
N ARG A 25 6.49 24.95 0.18
CA ARG A 25 7.09 25.42 1.42
C ARG A 25 8.39 24.67 1.73
N VAL A 26 9.35 25.39 2.27
CA VAL A 26 10.54 24.83 2.93
C VAL A 26 10.61 25.38 4.36
N SER A 27 10.82 24.52 5.32
CA SER A 27 11.01 24.90 6.71
C SER A 27 12.18 24.13 7.31
N GLN A 28 12.86 24.76 8.28
CA GLN A 28 13.99 24.16 8.99
C GLN A 28 13.74 24.23 10.50
N ALA A 29 13.90 23.11 11.18
CA ALA A 29 13.79 23.03 12.62
C ALA A 29 14.64 21.89 13.17
N GLY A 30 15.46 22.14 14.20
CA GLY A 30 16.22 21.12 14.90
C GLY A 30 17.16 20.27 13.99
N GLY A 31 17.76 20.89 12.96
CA GLY A 31 18.62 20.21 12.00
C GLY A 31 17.87 19.38 10.94
N MET A 32 16.55 19.47 10.91
CA MET A 32 15.70 18.86 9.88
C MET A 32 15.28 19.89 8.83
N ILE A 33 15.14 19.46 7.59
CA ILE A 33 14.54 20.24 6.50
C ILE A 33 13.24 19.55 6.13
N ILE A 34 12.13 20.29 6.13
CA ILE A 34 10.81 19.80 5.75
C ILE A 34 10.34 20.57 4.52
N GLU A 35 9.91 19.84 3.52
CA GLU A 35 9.48 20.36 2.23
C GLU A 35 8.07 19.87 1.91
N ASP A 36 7.20 20.81 1.50
CA ASP A 36 5.85 20.52 1.06
C ASP A 36 5.73 20.72 -0.44
N PHE A 37 5.00 19.82 -1.10
CA PHE A 37 4.84 19.81 -2.54
C PHE A 37 3.37 19.64 -2.94
N ASP A 38 2.98 20.37 -3.99
CA ASP A 38 1.82 20.02 -4.80
C ASP A 38 2.29 19.15 -5.97
N MET A 39 1.51 18.13 -6.30
CA MET A 39 1.80 17.18 -7.37
C MET A 39 0.59 17.06 -8.31
N GLU A 40 0.85 17.11 -9.60
CA GLU A 40 -0.12 16.89 -10.66
C GLU A 40 0.51 15.99 -11.73
N MET A 41 -0.22 14.96 -12.14
CA MET A 41 0.16 14.15 -13.30
C MET A 41 -0.95 14.20 -14.33
N THR A 42 -0.56 14.38 -15.58
CA THR A 42 -1.47 14.37 -16.73
C THR A 42 -0.99 13.39 -17.79
N CYS A 43 -1.94 12.86 -18.56
CA CYS A 43 -1.68 12.09 -19.78
C CYS A 43 -2.47 12.73 -20.93
N ASN A 44 -1.77 13.21 -21.97
CA ASN A 44 -2.41 13.92 -23.08
C ASN A 44 -3.33 15.07 -22.62
N GLY A 45 -2.93 15.80 -21.58
CA GLY A 45 -3.68 16.92 -21.01
C GLY A 45 -4.83 16.55 -20.07
N ARG A 46 -5.14 15.26 -19.91
CA ARG A 46 -6.15 14.79 -18.94
C ARG A 46 -5.50 14.56 -17.57
N PRO A 47 -6.13 14.99 -16.47
CA PRO A 47 -5.62 14.74 -15.13
C PRO A 47 -5.67 13.23 -14.83
N ILE A 48 -4.54 12.68 -14.38
CA ILE A 48 -4.41 11.27 -13.95
C ILE A 48 -4.31 11.20 -12.43
N TYR A 49 -3.56 12.12 -11.83
CA TYR A 49 -3.28 12.12 -10.40
C TYR A 49 -3.10 13.53 -9.90
N THR A 50 -3.61 13.80 -8.72
CA THR A 50 -3.36 15.05 -7.99
C THR A 50 -3.06 14.72 -6.53
N GLY A 51 -2.20 15.50 -5.90
CA GLY A 51 -1.89 15.27 -4.50
C GLY A 51 -1.03 16.36 -3.89
N VAL A 52 -0.96 16.29 -2.58
CA VAL A 52 -0.03 17.08 -1.77
C VAL A 52 0.81 16.12 -0.94
N THR A 53 2.09 16.41 -0.79
CA THR A 53 2.99 15.56 -0.01
C THR A 53 4.02 16.37 0.74
N THR A 54 4.46 15.83 1.86
CA THR A 54 5.53 16.41 2.70
C THR A 54 6.66 15.40 2.79
N PHE A 55 7.86 15.85 2.46
CA PHE A 55 9.11 15.13 2.69
C PHE A 55 9.94 15.79 3.77
N GLY A 56 10.87 15.03 4.34
CA GLY A 56 11.81 15.56 5.32
C GLY A 56 13.19 14.97 5.14
N PHE A 57 14.20 15.81 5.33
CA PHE A 57 15.59 15.39 5.44
C PHE A 57 15.98 15.43 6.91
N PHE A 58 16.54 14.35 7.38
CA PHE A 58 16.82 14.13 8.80
C PHE A 58 18.29 13.77 8.99
N SER A 59 18.87 14.16 10.11
CA SER A 59 20.19 13.68 10.48
C SER A 59 20.18 12.17 10.74
N ALA A 60 21.32 11.49 10.58
CA ALA A 60 21.46 10.08 10.91
C ALA A 60 21.04 9.77 12.36
N SER A 61 21.36 10.68 13.30
CA SER A 61 20.96 10.54 14.71
C SER A 61 19.44 10.63 14.91
N ALA A 62 18.75 11.48 14.14
CA ALA A 62 17.28 11.59 14.20
C ALA A 62 16.60 10.33 13.64
N LEU A 63 17.13 9.76 12.56
CA LEU A 63 16.64 8.51 11.99
C LEU A 63 16.92 7.31 12.91
N ALA A 64 18.09 7.24 13.55
CA ALA A 64 18.42 6.17 14.50
C ALA A 64 17.53 6.17 15.75
N ASN A 65 16.95 7.33 16.11
CA ASN A 65 16.07 7.50 17.25
C ASN A 65 14.60 7.72 16.84
N GLN A 66 14.19 7.18 15.70
CA GLN A 66 12.81 7.30 15.24
C GLN A 66 11.84 6.66 16.24
N ILE A 67 10.74 7.35 16.51
CA ILE A 67 9.71 6.91 17.47
C ILE A 67 8.40 6.49 16.80
N GLY A 68 8.38 6.52 15.50
CA GLY A 68 7.18 6.18 14.71
C GLY A 68 6.02 7.17 14.90
N ILE A 69 4.82 6.66 14.73
CA ILE A 69 3.57 7.40 14.93
C ILE A 69 3.18 7.34 16.40
N ARG A 70 3.28 8.47 17.11
CA ARG A 70 3.15 8.55 18.57
C ARG A 70 1.82 8.06 19.12
N ASP A 71 0.73 8.39 18.45
CA ASP A 71 -0.66 8.09 18.84
C ASP A 71 -1.26 6.89 18.11
N ALA A 72 -0.43 6.08 17.43
CA ALA A 72 -0.89 4.91 16.69
C ALA A 72 -1.63 3.92 17.60
N LYS A 73 -1.14 3.71 18.82
CA LYS A 73 -1.73 2.74 19.77
C LYS A 73 -3.18 3.03 20.12
N GLU A 74 -3.61 4.29 20.06
CA GLU A 74 -4.98 4.70 20.35
C GLU A 74 -5.94 4.40 19.18
N ARG A 75 -5.39 4.19 17.97
CA ARG A 75 -6.12 4.01 16.72
C ARG A 75 -5.98 2.61 16.12
N LEU A 76 -5.03 1.83 16.61
CA LEU A 76 -4.84 0.45 16.22
C LEU A 76 -6.02 -0.39 16.67
N HIS A 77 -6.57 -1.18 15.75
CA HIS A 77 -7.52 -2.22 16.10
C HIS A 77 -6.75 -3.43 16.62
N VAL A 78 -7.05 -3.83 17.85
CA VAL A 78 -6.49 -5.06 18.45
C VAL A 78 -7.61 -6.09 18.49
N PRO A 79 -7.56 -7.14 17.64
CA PRO A 79 -8.53 -8.23 17.71
C PRO A 79 -8.49 -8.90 19.10
N ASP A 80 -9.65 -9.24 19.64
CA ASP A 80 -9.74 -10.01 20.87
C ASP A 80 -9.32 -11.48 20.67
N ALA A 81 -9.22 -12.22 21.77
CA ALA A 81 -8.78 -13.60 21.74
C ALA A 81 -9.73 -14.53 20.93
N ASP A 82 -11.04 -14.25 20.98
CA ASP A 82 -12.04 -15.03 20.26
C ASP A 82 -11.96 -14.75 18.75
N ALA A 83 -11.75 -13.51 18.36
CA ALA A 83 -11.49 -13.14 16.96
C ALA A 83 -10.22 -13.82 16.43
N LEU A 84 -9.14 -13.78 17.22
CA LEU A 84 -7.88 -14.43 16.84
C LEU A 84 -8.00 -15.96 16.79
N ALA A 85 -8.80 -16.59 17.65
CA ALA A 85 -9.02 -18.03 17.64
C ALA A 85 -9.73 -18.53 16.36
N ARG A 86 -10.55 -17.67 15.71
CA ARG A 86 -11.21 -18.02 14.44
C ARG A 86 -10.54 -17.37 13.22
N ALA A 87 -9.41 -16.70 13.42
CA ALA A 87 -8.65 -16.12 12.33
C ALA A 87 -8.10 -17.22 11.40
N ARG A 88 -8.12 -16.94 10.11
CA ARG A 88 -7.45 -17.74 9.09
C ARG A 88 -6.07 -17.17 8.81
N ALA A 89 -5.12 -18.04 8.53
CA ALA A 89 -3.77 -17.66 8.15
C ALA A 89 -3.31 -18.52 6.96
N TRP A 90 -2.49 -17.94 6.07
CA TRP A 90 -1.91 -18.66 4.94
C TRP A 90 -0.63 -17.99 4.46
N ARG A 91 0.19 -18.75 3.75
CA ARG A 91 1.33 -18.22 2.99
C ARG A 91 0.98 -18.07 1.53
N PHE A 92 1.53 -17.06 0.89
CA PHE A 92 1.40 -16.92 -0.55
C PHE A 92 2.30 -17.95 -1.25
N ALA A 93 1.74 -18.61 -2.27
CA ALA A 93 2.54 -19.46 -3.13
C ALA A 93 3.45 -18.58 -3.99
N LEU A 94 4.74 -18.85 -3.94
CA LEU A 94 5.72 -18.18 -4.79
C LEU A 94 5.73 -18.90 -6.15
N GLU A 95 4.82 -18.53 -7.03
CA GLU A 95 4.84 -19.00 -8.41
C GLU A 95 5.89 -18.23 -9.21
N ALA A 96 6.57 -18.94 -10.12
CA ALA A 96 7.47 -18.28 -11.05
C ALA A 96 6.68 -17.25 -11.87
N PRO A 97 7.20 -16.04 -12.08
CA PRO A 97 6.48 -15.01 -12.80
C PRO A 97 6.17 -15.50 -14.23
N HIS A 98 4.89 -15.53 -14.56
CA HIS A 98 4.49 -15.67 -15.95
C HIS A 98 4.77 -14.33 -16.64
N VAL A 99 5.81 -14.30 -17.46
CA VAL A 99 6.08 -13.16 -18.35
C VAL A 99 5.22 -13.38 -19.58
N PRO A 100 4.24 -12.52 -19.89
CA PRO A 100 3.45 -12.62 -21.11
C PRO A 100 4.38 -12.51 -22.33
N ASP A 101 4.15 -13.34 -23.34
CA ASP A 101 4.91 -13.30 -24.60
C ASP A 101 4.81 -11.93 -25.29
N ASP A 102 3.67 -11.25 -25.13
CA ASP A 102 3.45 -9.87 -25.57
C ASP A 102 2.53 -9.14 -24.60
N PRO A 103 3.03 -8.16 -23.82
CA PRO A 103 2.24 -7.41 -22.86
C PRO A 103 1.15 -6.52 -23.50
N HIS A 104 1.22 -6.27 -24.82
CA HIS A 104 0.25 -5.45 -25.53
C HIS A 104 -0.94 -6.25 -26.09
N THR A 105 -0.77 -7.56 -26.28
CA THR A 105 -1.80 -8.45 -26.82
C THR A 105 -2.40 -9.37 -25.76
N THR A 106 -1.79 -9.48 -24.61
CA THR A 106 -2.28 -10.33 -23.52
C THR A 106 -3.50 -9.68 -22.86
N PRO A 107 -4.61 -10.39 -22.69
CA PRO A 107 -5.75 -9.90 -21.91
C PRO A 107 -5.29 -9.46 -20.52
N ALA A 108 -5.91 -8.41 -19.97
CA ALA A 108 -5.65 -7.99 -18.59
C ALA A 108 -5.66 -9.23 -17.67
N PRO A 109 -4.68 -9.36 -16.76
CA PRO A 109 -4.59 -10.54 -15.88
C PRO A 109 -5.89 -10.72 -15.09
N ALA A 110 -6.23 -11.95 -14.78
CA ALA A 110 -7.29 -12.25 -13.83
C ALA A 110 -6.99 -11.62 -12.46
N ALA A 111 -8.01 -11.47 -11.62
CA ALA A 111 -7.80 -10.97 -10.27
C ALA A 111 -6.93 -11.96 -9.48
N ALA A 112 -5.67 -11.61 -9.33
CA ALA A 112 -4.64 -12.38 -8.65
C ALA A 112 -3.62 -11.43 -8.02
N LEU A 113 -2.92 -11.90 -7.00
CA LEU A 113 -1.80 -11.17 -6.42
C LEU A 113 -0.64 -11.12 -7.44
N PRO A 114 0.25 -10.12 -7.34
CA PRO A 114 1.36 -9.97 -8.28
C PRO A 114 2.38 -11.10 -8.13
N ALA A 115 3.24 -11.24 -9.14
CA ALA A 115 4.38 -12.14 -9.11
C ALA A 115 5.35 -11.79 -7.97
N GLN A 116 6.17 -12.76 -7.56
CA GLN A 116 7.07 -12.68 -6.40
C GLN A 116 7.86 -11.38 -6.28
N ALA A 117 8.38 -10.84 -7.39
CA ALA A 117 9.17 -9.61 -7.37
C ALA A 117 8.40 -8.37 -6.87
N PHE A 118 7.07 -8.41 -6.95
CA PHE A 118 6.17 -7.36 -6.49
C PHE A 118 5.26 -7.81 -5.34
N LEU A 119 5.51 -8.97 -4.76
CA LEU A 119 4.77 -9.45 -3.59
C LEU A 119 5.40 -8.89 -2.31
N PHE A 120 4.68 -7.99 -1.65
CA PHE A 120 5.17 -7.27 -0.47
C PHE A 120 4.58 -7.76 0.86
N ASN A 121 3.91 -8.90 0.83
CA ASN A 121 3.57 -9.73 1.98
C ASN A 121 3.99 -11.17 1.67
N ASP A 122 4.65 -11.86 2.57
CA ASP A 122 5.00 -13.29 2.43
C ASP A 122 3.81 -14.17 2.85
N GLU A 123 2.98 -13.64 3.74
CA GLU A 123 1.88 -14.37 4.37
C GLU A 123 0.79 -13.45 4.89
N VAL A 124 -0.40 -14.00 5.03
CA VAL A 124 -1.45 -13.48 5.90
C VAL A 124 -1.34 -14.21 7.23
N GLU A 125 -1.04 -13.45 8.29
CA GLU A 125 -0.92 -13.96 9.66
C GLU A 125 -2.27 -14.15 10.33
N ALA A 126 -3.23 -13.27 10.03
CA ALA A 126 -4.57 -13.33 10.56
C ALA A 126 -5.56 -12.64 9.62
N TYR A 127 -6.62 -13.33 9.26
CA TYR A 127 -7.80 -12.79 8.59
C TYR A 127 -9.05 -13.15 9.37
N VAL A 128 -9.82 -12.15 9.80
CA VAL A 128 -11.09 -12.27 10.51
C VAL A 128 -12.16 -11.58 9.68
N ALA A 129 -13.01 -12.35 9.01
CA ALA A 129 -13.94 -11.85 8.00
C ALA A 129 -14.99 -10.87 8.57
N ASP A 130 -15.39 -11.05 9.81
CA ASP A 130 -16.30 -10.21 10.60
C ASP A 130 -15.56 -9.37 11.64
N GLY A 131 -14.23 -9.23 11.51
CA GLY A 131 -13.38 -8.47 12.41
C GLY A 131 -13.40 -6.96 12.14
N GLY A 132 -12.59 -6.27 12.93
CA GLY A 132 -12.47 -4.82 12.84
C GLY A 132 -13.63 -4.06 13.51
N PRO A 133 -13.51 -2.74 13.67
CA PRO A 133 -14.48 -1.92 14.42
C PRO A 133 -15.85 -1.84 13.74
N HIS A 134 -15.94 -2.18 12.45
CA HIS A 134 -17.18 -2.16 11.66
C HIS A 134 -17.76 -3.56 11.41
N GLY A 135 -17.08 -4.64 11.86
CA GLY A 135 -17.49 -6.01 11.56
C GLY A 135 -17.41 -6.38 10.08
N LEU A 136 -16.58 -5.66 9.31
CA LEU A 136 -16.47 -5.82 7.85
C LEU A 136 -15.21 -6.59 7.43
N GLY A 137 -14.28 -6.80 8.34
CA GLY A 137 -13.04 -7.55 8.15
C GLY A 137 -11.84 -6.87 8.82
N PHE A 138 -10.96 -7.73 9.33
CA PHE A 138 -9.60 -7.40 9.77
C PHE A 138 -8.64 -8.34 9.09
N ILE A 139 -7.52 -7.81 8.60
CA ILE A 139 -6.45 -8.62 8.02
C ILE A 139 -5.09 -8.10 8.48
N ARG A 140 -4.18 -9.04 8.76
CA ARG A 140 -2.77 -8.77 9.04
C ARG A 140 -1.91 -9.67 8.20
N GLY A 141 -0.92 -9.09 7.55
CA GLY A 141 0.11 -9.80 6.81
C GLY A 141 1.51 -9.40 7.27
N GLY A 142 2.48 -10.08 6.75
CA GLY A 142 3.85 -9.78 7.08
C GLY A 142 4.85 -10.22 6.02
N LYS A 143 6.00 -9.54 6.03
CA LYS A 143 7.14 -9.82 5.15
C LYS A 143 8.43 -9.83 5.96
N THR A 144 9.25 -10.85 5.72
CA THR A 144 10.63 -10.86 6.19
C THR A 144 11.45 -9.88 5.35
N VAL A 145 12.23 -9.03 5.99
CA VAL A 145 13.11 -8.11 5.26
C VAL A 145 14.31 -8.88 4.74
N ASP A 146 14.47 -8.88 3.41
CA ASP A 146 15.65 -9.40 2.74
C ASP A 146 16.47 -8.20 2.23
N ALA A 147 17.71 -8.08 2.69
CA ALA A 147 18.61 -7.00 2.32
C ALA A 147 18.98 -7.00 0.82
N ASP A 148 18.81 -8.13 0.14
CA ASP A 148 19.11 -8.30 -1.28
C ASP A 148 17.94 -7.93 -2.22
N GLU A 149 16.78 -7.57 -1.68
CA GLU A 149 15.62 -7.13 -2.45
C GLU A 149 16.00 -5.99 -3.40
N TRP A 150 15.41 -6.03 -4.59
CA TRP A 150 15.75 -5.12 -5.69
C TRP A 150 15.57 -3.64 -5.34
N PHE A 151 14.56 -3.30 -4.54
CA PHE A 151 14.25 -1.91 -4.18
C PHE A 151 15.32 -1.28 -3.28
N PHE A 152 16.04 -2.04 -2.46
CA PHE A 152 17.17 -1.51 -1.70
C PHE A 152 18.35 -1.12 -2.58
N LYS A 153 18.49 -1.73 -3.76
CA LYS A 153 19.50 -1.36 -4.76
C LYS A 153 19.10 -0.13 -5.58
N ALA A 154 17.78 0.07 -5.74
CA ALA A 154 17.21 1.13 -6.57
C ALA A 154 16.90 2.43 -5.80
N HIS A 155 16.68 2.39 -4.49
CA HIS A 155 16.10 3.49 -3.71
C HIS A 155 16.70 3.58 -2.29
N PHE A 156 17.59 4.53 -1.94
CA PHE A 156 18.30 5.54 -2.74
C PHE A 156 19.80 5.19 -2.84
N TYR A 157 20.56 5.98 -3.65
CA TYR A 157 22.02 5.82 -3.71
C TYR A 157 22.64 6.14 -2.34
N GLN A 158 23.40 5.18 -1.77
CA GLN A 158 24.03 5.24 -0.44
C GLN A 158 23.08 5.46 0.76
N ASP A 159 21.76 5.35 0.54
CA ASP A 159 20.73 5.46 1.59
C ASP A 159 19.58 4.48 1.28
N PRO A 160 19.83 3.17 1.35
CA PRO A 160 18.86 2.16 0.95
C PRO A 160 17.69 2.11 1.93
N VAL A 161 16.51 2.44 1.42
CA VAL A 161 15.25 2.37 2.18
C VAL A 161 14.13 1.80 1.29
N VAL A 162 13.14 1.18 1.90
CA VAL A 162 11.93 0.75 1.19
C VAL A 162 11.16 1.98 0.71
N PRO A 163 10.81 2.08 -0.59
CA PRO A 163 9.92 3.14 -1.08
C PRO A 163 8.59 3.19 -0.33
N GLY A 164 8.09 4.38 -0.02
CA GLY A 164 6.77 4.53 0.59
C GLY A 164 5.63 3.95 -0.25
N SER A 165 5.79 3.93 -1.59
CA SER A 165 4.85 3.30 -2.53
C SER A 165 4.76 1.78 -2.36
N ILE A 166 5.85 1.11 -2.00
CA ILE A 166 5.84 -0.33 -1.66
C ILE A 166 5.03 -0.59 -0.38
N GLY A 167 5.09 0.33 0.59
CA GLY A 167 4.23 0.26 1.76
C GLY A 167 2.74 0.36 1.40
N LEU A 168 2.37 1.27 0.48
CA LEU A 168 1.00 1.34 -0.04
C LEU A 168 0.61 0.04 -0.77
N GLU A 169 1.49 -0.49 -1.61
CA GLU A 169 1.26 -1.75 -2.32
C GLU A 169 1.01 -2.91 -1.35
N ALA A 170 1.76 -3.00 -0.26
CA ALA A 170 1.53 -4.02 0.76
C ALA A 170 0.12 -3.94 1.38
N PHE A 171 -0.41 -2.74 1.62
CA PHE A 171 -1.80 -2.55 2.05
C PHE A 171 -2.81 -2.97 0.98
N ILE A 172 -2.57 -2.62 -0.28
CA ILE A 172 -3.42 -2.98 -1.42
C ILE A 172 -3.51 -4.50 -1.53
N GLN A 173 -2.40 -5.22 -1.45
CA GLN A 173 -2.35 -6.69 -1.52
C GLN A 173 -3.13 -7.37 -0.37
N LEU A 174 -3.20 -6.76 0.80
CA LEU A 174 -4.09 -7.25 1.86
C LEU A 174 -5.56 -7.11 1.46
N LEU A 175 -5.97 -5.97 0.88
CA LEU A 175 -7.35 -5.82 0.40
C LEU A 175 -7.65 -6.74 -0.77
N GLU A 176 -6.71 -6.97 -1.69
CA GLU A 176 -6.84 -7.94 -2.77
C GLU A 176 -7.04 -9.35 -2.22
N SER A 177 -6.29 -9.71 -1.17
CA SER A 177 -6.47 -10.99 -0.46
C SER A 177 -7.87 -11.10 0.14
N VAL A 178 -8.37 -10.05 0.80
CA VAL A 178 -9.75 -10.02 1.32
C VAL A 178 -10.77 -10.16 0.20
N ALA A 179 -10.55 -9.49 -0.95
CA ALA A 179 -11.46 -9.56 -2.09
C ALA A 179 -11.53 -10.97 -2.69
N LEU A 180 -10.39 -11.66 -2.82
CA LEU A 180 -10.33 -13.04 -3.30
C LEU A 180 -11.04 -14.01 -2.35
N GLU A 181 -10.94 -13.78 -1.04
CA GLU A 181 -11.67 -14.55 -0.04
C GLU A 181 -13.18 -14.28 -0.04
N ARG A 182 -13.57 -13.03 -0.27
CA ARG A 182 -14.97 -12.59 -0.24
C ARG A 182 -15.71 -12.91 -1.53
N TRP A 183 -15.06 -12.77 -2.67
CA TRP A 183 -15.62 -12.95 -4.01
C TRP A 183 -14.80 -13.91 -4.89
N PRO A 184 -14.54 -15.15 -4.42
CA PRO A 184 -13.69 -16.09 -5.15
C PRO A 184 -14.22 -16.44 -6.55
N HIS A 185 -15.55 -16.37 -6.74
CA HIS A 185 -16.21 -16.63 -8.02
C HIS A 185 -15.90 -15.57 -9.10
N LEU A 186 -15.41 -14.40 -8.71
CA LEU A 186 -15.04 -13.31 -9.63
C LEU A 186 -13.58 -13.38 -10.09
N ALA A 187 -12.73 -14.15 -9.42
CA ALA A 187 -11.30 -14.18 -9.67
C ALA A 187 -10.94 -14.43 -11.14
N ALA A 188 -11.64 -15.33 -11.81
CA ALA A 188 -11.36 -15.68 -13.21
C ALA A 188 -11.90 -14.68 -14.24
N THR A 189 -12.91 -13.87 -13.89
CA THR A 189 -13.66 -13.01 -14.84
C THR A 189 -13.42 -11.51 -14.61
N HIS A 190 -12.79 -11.15 -13.52
CA HIS A 190 -12.51 -9.77 -13.14
C HIS A 190 -11.01 -9.53 -13.00
N ARG A 191 -10.62 -8.27 -12.99
CA ARG A 191 -9.28 -7.80 -12.61
C ARG A 191 -9.38 -6.81 -11.47
N PHE A 192 -8.28 -6.61 -10.75
CA PHE A 192 -8.18 -5.53 -9.78
C PHE A 192 -7.94 -4.18 -10.42
N VAL A 193 -8.57 -3.15 -9.86
CA VAL A 193 -8.17 -1.75 -9.97
C VAL A 193 -7.60 -1.39 -8.60
N PRO A 194 -6.27 -1.23 -8.49
CA PRO A 194 -5.57 -1.21 -7.20
C PRO A 194 -5.72 0.12 -6.43
N THR A 195 -6.44 1.08 -7.00
CA THR A 195 -6.75 2.35 -6.34
C THR A 195 -8.16 2.81 -6.73
N LEU A 196 -8.87 3.45 -5.79
CA LEU A 196 -10.20 3.98 -6.08
C LEU A 196 -10.09 5.30 -6.81
N LEU A 197 -10.64 5.35 -8.03
CA LEU A 197 -10.65 6.55 -8.85
C LEU A 197 -11.61 7.59 -8.27
N GLY A 198 -11.15 8.85 -8.21
CA GLY A 198 -11.92 9.97 -7.71
C GLY A 198 -12.05 10.04 -6.18
N GLN A 199 -11.51 9.07 -5.44
CA GLN A 199 -11.52 9.05 -4.00
C GLN A 199 -10.13 9.40 -3.45
N PRO A 200 -10.01 10.42 -2.59
CA PRO A 200 -8.75 10.73 -1.94
C PRO A 200 -8.39 9.66 -0.92
N HIS A 201 -7.11 9.33 -0.83
CA HIS A 201 -6.51 8.55 0.24
C HIS A 201 -5.42 9.38 0.92
N THR A 202 -5.18 9.11 2.20
CA THR A 202 -4.24 9.90 3.02
C THR A 202 -3.22 8.97 3.65
N TRP A 203 -1.98 9.45 3.78
CA TRP A 203 -0.93 8.72 4.46
C TRP A 203 -0.12 9.57 5.43
N VAL A 204 0.37 8.91 6.47
CA VAL A 204 1.35 9.44 7.40
C VAL A 204 2.52 8.46 7.48
N TYR A 205 3.73 8.95 7.23
CA TYR A 205 4.95 8.14 7.29
C TYR A 205 5.91 8.77 8.30
N ARG A 206 6.33 8.03 9.32
CA ARG A 206 7.12 8.49 10.47
C ARG A 206 8.22 7.50 10.85
N GLY A 207 8.89 6.99 9.88
CA GLY A 207 10.01 6.06 10.03
C GLY A 207 10.49 5.58 8.69
N GLN A 208 11.28 4.55 8.68
CA GLN A 208 11.80 3.92 7.46
C GLN A 208 12.00 2.43 7.68
N VAL A 209 11.99 1.67 6.60
CA VAL A 209 12.40 0.26 6.57
C VAL A 209 13.74 0.21 5.83
N ILE A 210 14.77 -0.30 6.50
CA ILE A 210 16.14 -0.39 5.99
C ILE A 210 16.62 -1.85 5.93
N PRO A 211 17.69 -2.18 5.19
CA PRO A 211 18.13 -3.57 5.01
C PRO A 211 18.47 -4.32 6.30
N THR A 212 18.73 -3.63 7.40
CA THR A 212 19.06 -4.23 8.71
C THR A 212 17.83 -4.56 9.56
N ASN A 213 16.63 -4.11 9.18
CA ASN A 213 15.39 -4.53 9.83
C ASN A 213 15.10 -6.00 9.55
N LYS A 214 14.20 -6.61 10.32
CA LYS A 214 13.90 -8.04 10.25
C LYS A 214 12.50 -8.33 9.71
N ARG A 215 11.51 -7.58 10.17
CA ARG A 215 10.11 -7.86 9.88
C ARG A 215 9.32 -6.60 9.59
N VAL A 216 8.57 -6.62 8.51
CA VAL A 216 7.48 -5.69 8.25
C VAL A 216 6.17 -6.41 8.55
N THR A 217 5.29 -5.80 9.32
CA THR A 217 3.92 -6.26 9.55
C THR A 217 2.96 -5.19 9.06
N VAL A 218 1.97 -5.59 8.28
CA VAL A 218 0.96 -4.69 7.71
C VAL A 218 -0.41 -5.17 8.18
N GLU A 219 -1.25 -4.26 8.64
CA GLU A 219 -2.61 -4.61 9.03
C GLU A 219 -3.62 -3.61 8.51
N ALA A 220 -4.82 -4.08 8.23
CA ALA A 220 -5.92 -3.26 7.77
C ALA A 220 -7.24 -3.68 8.40
N VAL A 221 -8.09 -2.70 8.66
CA VAL A 221 -9.51 -2.88 8.96
C VAL A 221 -10.32 -2.41 7.74
N ILE A 222 -11.32 -3.19 7.37
CA ILE A 222 -12.24 -2.82 6.30
C ILE A 222 -13.25 -1.83 6.84
N THR A 223 -13.36 -0.66 6.21
CA THR A 223 -14.23 0.44 6.61
C THR A 223 -15.50 0.53 5.76
N ALA A 224 -15.42 0.07 4.49
CA ALA A 224 -16.59 0.00 3.62
C ALA A 224 -16.48 -1.16 2.63
N VAL A 225 -17.64 -1.73 2.29
CA VAL A 225 -17.79 -2.77 1.27
C VAL A 225 -18.97 -2.37 0.39
N SER A 226 -18.81 -2.47 -0.92
CA SER A 226 -19.87 -2.33 -1.91
C SER A 226 -19.79 -3.45 -2.94
N GLU A 227 -20.93 -3.89 -3.43
CA GLU A 227 -20.99 -4.89 -4.51
C GLU A 227 -21.44 -4.26 -5.84
N THR A 228 -22.04 -3.08 -5.79
CA THR A 228 -22.57 -2.38 -6.96
C THR A 228 -22.01 -0.96 -7.07
N PRO A 229 -21.69 -0.48 -8.30
CA PRO A 229 -21.74 -1.21 -9.58
C PRO A 229 -20.63 -2.26 -9.73
N HIS A 230 -19.58 -2.21 -8.91
CA HIS A 230 -18.47 -3.15 -8.88
C HIS A 230 -18.07 -3.48 -7.44
N PRO A 231 -17.69 -4.74 -7.17
CA PRO A 231 -17.15 -5.11 -5.87
C PRO A 231 -15.98 -4.19 -5.47
N THR A 232 -16.11 -3.57 -4.32
CA THR A 232 -15.19 -2.53 -3.85
C THR A 232 -14.94 -2.71 -2.36
N LEU A 233 -13.69 -2.59 -1.95
CA LEU A 233 -13.26 -2.56 -0.56
C LEU A 233 -12.55 -1.24 -0.28
N VAL A 234 -12.85 -0.66 0.88
CA VAL A 234 -12.11 0.49 1.45
C VAL A 234 -11.59 0.08 2.82
N GLY A 235 -10.39 0.51 3.15
CA GLY A 235 -9.78 0.20 4.43
C GLY A 235 -8.90 1.31 4.98
N ASN A 236 -8.60 1.18 6.27
CA ASN A 236 -7.57 1.93 6.97
C ASN A 236 -6.56 0.94 7.55
N GLY A 237 -5.30 1.31 7.59
CA GLY A 237 -4.28 0.36 8.04
C GLY A 237 -3.02 1.00 8.60
N PHE A 238 -2.22 0.16 9.22
CA PHE A 238 -0.92 0.50 9.77
C PHE A 238 0.15 -0.47 9.29
N LEU A 239 1.37 0.05 9.10
CA LEU A 239 2.55 -0.76 8.85
C LEU A 239 3.55 -0.55 9.98
N HIS A 240 4.10 -1.66 10.42
CA HIS A 240 5.08 -1.73 11.49
C HIS A 240 6.39 -2.30 10.96
N VAL A 241 7.50 -1.80 11.46
CA VAL A 241 8.84 -2.38 11.25
C VAL A 241 9.44 -2.76 12.60
N ASP A 242 9.76 -4.03 12.79
CA ASP A 242 10.27 -4.59 14.04
C ASP A 242 9.42 -4.17 15.27
N GLY A 243 8.10 -4.09 15.09
CA GLY A 243 7.13 -3.70 16.10
C GLY A 243 6.91 -2.19 16.28
N LEU A 244 7.68 -1.35 15.59
CA LEU A 244 7.46 0.11 15.61
C LEU A 244 6.47 0.51 14.51
N THR A 245 5.37 1.15 14.85
CA THR A 245 4.38 1.67 13.87
C THR A 245 4.93 2.90 13.17
N ILE A 246 5.17 2.80 11.88
CA ILE A 246 5.81 3.87 11.10
C ILE A 246 4.95 4.45 9.98
N TYR A 247 3.92 3.74 9.54
CA TYR A 247 3.09 4.13 8.41
C TYR A 247 1.61 3.92 8.73
N GLU A 248 0.80 4.88 8.39
CA GLU A 248 -0.66 4.82 8.44
C GLU A 248 -1.21 5.18 7.06
N MET A 249 -2.16 4.39 6.59
CA MET A 249 -2.95 4.64 5.38
C MET A 249 -4.42 4.74 5.75
N ARG A 250 -5.12 5.73 5.17
CA ARG A 250 -6.57 5.93 5.36
C ARG A 250 -7.26 6.07 4.01
N ASP A 251 -8.47 5.53 3.96
CA ASP A 251 -9.39 5.61 2.83
C ASP A 251 -8.78 5.04 1.53
N PHE A 252 -7.83 4.10 1.67
CA PHE A 252 -7.32 3.37 0.52
C PHE A 252 -8.28 2.22 0.14
N GLY A 253 -8.30 1.87 -1.11
CA GLY A 253 -9.24 0.82 -1.52
C GLY A 253 -8.93 0.25 -2.89
N ILE A 254 -9.61 -0.86 -3.17
CA ILE A 254 -9.53 -1.58 -4.43
C ILE A 254 -10.93 -1.79 -5.00
N ARG A 255 -10.98 -2.06 -6.30
CA ARG A 255 -12.19 -2.44 -7.01
C ARG A 255 -11.92 -3.64 -7.91
N MET A 256 -12.89 -4.53 -8.05
CA MET A 256 -12.88 -5.58 -9.07
C MET A 256 -13.78 -5.17 -10.23
N VAL A 257 -13.24 -5.14 -11.44
CA VAL A 257 -13.97 -4.82 -12.66
C VAL A 257 -13.90 -5.97 -13.66
N PRO A 258 -14.92 -6.19 -14.52
CA PRO A 258 -14.83 -7.16 -15.59
C PRO A 258 -13.58 -6.94 -16.47
N ARG A 259 -13.02 -8.05 -16.97
CA ARG A 259 -11.86 -8.07 -17.87
C ARG A 259 -12.23 -7.62 -19.26
#